data_f4ec747ab269fed717a235a7db85c032
#
_entry.id   f4ec747ab269fed717a235a7db85c032
#
_cell.length_a   1.000
_cell.length_b   1.000
_cell.length_c   1.000
_cell.angle_alpha   90.00
_cell.angle_beta   90.00
_cell.angle_gamma   90.00
#
_symmetry.space_group_name_H-M   'P 1'
#
loop_
_entity.id
_entity.type
_entity.pdbx_description
1 polymer ?
#
loop_
_entity_poly.entity_id
_entity_poly.type
_entity_poly.pdbx_seq_one_letter_code
_entity_poly.pdbx_strand_id
1 'polypeptide(L)'
;MLLTYPVVDCTNLTALQSDTELLTSATIEWIQNEALAKKGQDVSYAGNVQCFCIEMSAKGDTPDTLYTKEELPLCQDYNRSIYRVLLMTNIITGIIVVINTLIREITIALITWIGYDTHSEQLTKITNGVFIGQFFNTAILLLLVYANFEDNSFFNGPFYDYSDKWYAVVGSQIVKTMIINSILPPCVEAVPIIMGWFFRRMDQSWAKDKVERLYSTKTTQIYQYIDLYSGPEYIIHFKYSIILNTTFVTMMYGLGLPILFPVAAFAYFIFWSTERYQMAYTYQMPPALDDTLTKNTLNMLSYSPILFLFNGLWMISNH
;
A
#
# COMPACT_ATOMS: atom_id res chain seq x y z
N MET A 1 -11.41 0.68 -19.16
CA MET A 1 -11.08 -0.59 -19.85
C MET A 1 -9.83 -1.15 -19.16
N LEU A 2 -10.01 -1.71 -17.96
CA LEU A 2 -8.96 -2.38 -17.20
C LEU A 2 -8.75 -3.73 -17.89
N LEU A 3 -7.53 -3.92 -18.37
CA LEU A 3 -7.09 -5.14 -19.05
C LEU A 3 -7.22 -6.33 -18.09
N THR A 4 -8.37 -7.00 -18.15
CA THR A 4 -8.53 -8.34 -17.60
C THR A 4 -7.76 -9.30 -18.52
N TYR A 5 -6.50 -9.57 -18.18
CA TYR A 5 -5.82 -10.70 -18.77
C TYR A 5 -6.52 -11.96 -18.24
N PRO A 6 -6.99 -12.84 -19.10
CA PRO A 6 -7.44 -14.16 -18.66
C PRO A 6 -6.24 -14.81 -17.97
N VAL A 7 -6.40 -15.18 -16.70
CA VAL A 7 -5.41 -16.01 -16.02
C VAL A 7 -5.47 -17.35 -16.73
N VAL A 8 -4.46 -17.64 -17.52
CA VAL A 8 -4.36 -18.91 -18.24
C VAL A 8 -3.97 -19.97 -17.22
N ASP A 9 -4.76 -21.02 -17.16
CA ASP A 9 -4.49 -22.17 -16.32
C ASP A 9 -3.36 -23.00 -16.96
N CYS A 10 -2.15 -22.88 -16.42
CA CYS A 10 -0.97 -23.56 -16.93
C CYS A 10 -0.87 -25.04 -16.47
N THR A 11 -1.86 -25.55 -15.73
CA THR A 11 -1.84 -26.92 -15.19
C THR A 11 -1.92 -27.99 -16.28
N ASN A 12 -2.50 -27.69 -17.43
CA ASN A 12 -2.57 -28.63 -18.57
C ASN A 12 -1.24 -28.79 -19.32
N LEU A 13 -0.24 -27.93 -19.11
CA LEU A 13 1.11 -28.11 -19.64
C LEU A 13 1.93 -29.14 -18.84
N THR A 14 1.52 -29.43 -17.60
CA THR A 14 2.18 -30.44 -16.77
C THR A 14 2.00 -31.89 -17.29
N ALA A 15 1.00 -32.14 -18.13
CA ALA A 15 0.86 -33.42 -18.82
C ALA A 15 1.97 -33.67 -19.86
N LEU A 16 2.63 -32.63 -20.34
CA LEU A 16 3.82 -32.69 -21.24
C LEU A 16 5.15 -32.74 -20.46
N GLN A 17 5.12 -32.51 -19.13
CA GLN A 17 6.31 -32.47 -18.27
C GLN A 17 6.78 -33.83 -17.76
N SER A 18 6.11 -34.94 -18.11
CA SER A 18 6.54 -36.26 -17.64
C SER A 18 7.88 -36.74 -18.25
N ASP A 19 8.37 -36.08 -19.31
CA ASP A 19 9.67 -36.38 -19.91
C ASP A 19 10.59 -35.14 -19.91
N THR A 20 11.32 -35.03 -18.83
CA THR A 20 12.24 -33.91 -18.52
C THR A 20 13.41 -33.74 -19.49
N GLU A 21 13.60 -34.66 -20.45
CA GLU A 21 14.67 -34.59 -21.44
C GLU A 21 14.27 -34.01 -22.81
N LEU A 22 12.98 -33.82 -23.08
CA LEU A 22 12.49 -33.39 -24.40
C LEU A 22 12.10 -31.90 -24.52
N LEU A 23 12.40 -31.10 -23.48
CA LEU A 23 12.13 -29.66 -23.48
C LEU A 23 13.09 -28.89 -24.40
N THR A 24 13.99 -29.54 -25.12
CA THR A 24 15.09 -28.89 -25.73
C THR A 24 14.78 -28.20 -27.06
N SER A 25 14.37 -28.82 -28.06
CA SER A 25 14.21 -28.16 -29.37
C SER A 25 12.85 -28.35 -30.02
N ALA A 26 12.25 -29.51 -29.84
CA ALA A 26 10.95 -29.85 -30.43
C ALA A 26 9.78 -29.11 -29.79
N THR A 27 9.83 -28.89 -28.47
CA THR A 27 8.77 -28.16 -27.73
C THR A 27 8.83 -26.68 -28.05
N ILE A 28 10.02 -26.09 -28.18
CA ILE A 28 10.23 -24.72 -28.59
C ILE A 28 9.75 -24.53 -30.03
N GLU A 29 10.07 -25.46 -30.91
CA GLU A 29 9.64 -25.43 -32.31
C GLU A 29 8.11 -25.60 -32.45
N TRP A 30 7.47 -26.43 -31.62
CA TRP A 30 6.02 -26.60 -31.58
C TRP A 30 5.35 -25.32 -31.07
N ILE A 31 5.81 -24.72 -29.93
CA ILE A 31 5.30 -23.47 -29.39
C ILE A 31 5.49 -22.34 -30.42
N GLN A 32 6.62 -22.26 -31.09
CA GLN A 32 6.87 -21.26 -32.13
C GLN A 32 5.96 -21.42 -33.34
N ASN A 33 5.74 -22.65 -33.79
CA ASN A 33 4.86 -22.93 -34.92
C ASN A 33 3.40 -22.68 -34.60
N GLU A 34 2.96 -23.02 -33.39
CA GLU A 34 1.60 -22.74 -32.92
C GLU A 34 1.38 -21.24 -32.64
N ALA A 35 2.41 -20.57 -32.16
CA ALA A 35 2.45 -19.13 -31.98
C ALA A 35 2.34 -18.38 -33.31
N LEU A 36 3.04 -18.83 -34.34
CA LEU A 36 3.00 -18.24 -35.69
C LEU A 36 1.70 -18.55 -36.43
N ALA A 37 1.14 -19.74 -36.25
CA ALA A 37 -0.13 -20.16 -36.88
C ALA A 37 -1.36 -19.43 -36.33
N LYS A 38 -1.30 -18.96 -35.07
CA LYS A 38 -2.42 -18.32 -34.37
C LYS A 38 -2.28 -16.80 -34.24
N LYS A 39 -1.31 -16.18 -34.89
CA LYS A 39 -1.02 -14.72 -34.87
C LYS A 39 -2.18 -13.82 -35.34
N GLY A 40 -3.40 -14.31 -35.47
CA GLY A 40 -4.60 -13.57 -35.84
C GLY A 40 -5.84 -13.94 -35.03
N GLN A 41 -5.73 -14.85 -34.06
CA GLN A 41 -6.87 -15.28 -33.22
C GLN A 41 -6.59 -14.97 -31.73
N ASP A 42 -7.24 -13.98 -31.26
CA ASP A 42 -6.90 -13.19 -30.05
C ASP A 42 -6.87 -13.89 -28.68
N VAL A 43 -7.21 -15.14 -28.49
CA VAL A 43 -7.40 -15.70 -27.14
C VAL A 43 -6.54 -16.92 -26.85
N SER A 44 -6.28 -17.79 -27.81
CA SER A 44 -5.57 -19.05 -27.58
C SER A 44 -4.02 -18.91 -27.71
N TYR A 45 -3.56 -17.96 -28.48
CA TYR A 45 -2.15 -17.66 -28.70
C TYR A 45 -1.46 -17.14 -27.42
N ALA A 46 -2.17 -16.29 -26.67
CA ALA A 46 -1.63 -15.69 -25.44
C ALA A 46 -1.36 -16.72 -24.35
N GLY A 47 -2.15 -17.82 -24.29
CA GLY A 47 -2.08 -18.79 -23.20
C GLY A 47 -0.82 -19.63 -23.18
N ASN A 48 -0.51 -20.31 -24.27
CA ASN A 48 0.61 -21.24 -24.31
C ASN A 48 1.97 -20.54 -24.27
N VAL A 49 2.10 -19.41 -24.98
CA VAL A 49 3.31 -18.58 -24.90
C VAL A 49 3.49 -17.96 -23.52
N GLN A 50 2.39 -17.53 -22.89
CA GLN A 50 2.43 -16.98 -21.53
C GLN A 50 2.91 -18.01 -20.51
N CYS A 51 2.39 -19.24 -20.54
CA CYS A 51 2.81 -20.31 -19.64
C CYS A 51 4.28 -20.69 -19.84
N PHE A 52 4.73 -20.77 -21.09
CA PHE A 52 6.13 -20.98 -21.40
C PHE A 52 7.05 -19.88 -20.85
N CYS A 53 6.68 -18.63 -21.06
CA CYS A 53 7.45 -17.48 -20.57
C CYS A 53 7.47 -17.38 -19.04
N ILE A 54 6.38 -17.79 -18.35
CA ILE A 54 6.34 -17.89 -16.88
C ILE A 54 7.35 -18.93 -16.39
N GLU A 55 7.38 -20.11 -17.01
CA GLU A 55 8.27 -21.19 -16.61
C GLU A 55 9.75 -20.84 -16.83
N MET A 56 10.07 -20.23 -17.97
CA MET A 56 11.44 -19.78 -18.28
C MET A 56 11.90 -18.69 -17.33
N SER A 57 11.01 -17.73 -16.99
CA SER A 57 11.31 -16.70 -15.99
C SER A 57 11.54 -17.29 -14.59
N ALA A 58 10.81 -18.34 -14.23
CA ALA A 58 11.00 -19.04 -12.95
C ALA A 58 12.31 -19.82 -12.87
N LYS A 59 12.83 -20.30 -14.01
CA LYS A 59 14.13 -20.98 -14.12
C LYS A 59 15.33 -20.02 -14.13
N GLY A 60 15.11 -18.71 -14.19
CA GLY A 60 16.16 -17.68 -14.16
C GLY A 60 16.74 -17.35 -15.52
N ASP A 61 16.21 -17.91 -16.60
CA ASP A 61 16.57 -17.51 -17.95
C ASP A 61 15.95 -16.14 -18.26
N THR A 62 16.78 -15.23 -18.77
CA THR A 62 16.28 -13.92 -19.18
C THR A 62 15.40 -14.10 -20.42
N PRO A 63 14.13 -13.68 -20.38
CA PRO A 63 13.19 -13.85 -21.49
C PRO A 63 13.65 -13.16 -22.79
N ASP A 64 14.60 -12.25 -22.71
CA ASP A 64 15.17 -11.52 -23.84
C ASP A 64 16.14 -12.38 -24.68
N THR A 65 16.55 -13.56 -24.18
CA THR A 65 17.50 -14.46 -24.92
C THR A 65 16.79 -15.50 -25.77
N LEU A 66 15.47 -15.65 -25.66
CA LEU A 66 14.66 -16.59 -26.41
C LEU A 66 14.16 -15.94 -27.71
N TYR A 67 14.76 -16.29 -28.82
CA TYR A 67 14.39 -15.80 -30.14
C TYR A 67 13.58 -16.85 -30.93
N THR A 68 12.66 -16.38 -31.75
CA THR A 68 11.97 -17.20 -32.76
C THR A 68 12.92 -17.47 -33.93
N LYS A 69 12.52 -18.37 -34.88
CA LYS A 69 13.24 -18.59 -36.14
C LYS A 69 13.44 -17.30 -36.96
N GLU A 70 12.67 -16.25 -36.71
CA GLU A 70 12.78 -14.93 -37.36
C GLU A 70 13.57 -13.92 -36.48
N GLU A 71 14.36 -14.39 -35.52
CA GLU A 71 15.17 -13.56 -34.62
C GLU A 71 14.32 -12.59 -33.75
N LEU A 72 13.00 -12.83 -33.62
CA LEU A 72 12.11 -12.02 -32.77
C LEU A 72 12.06 -12.62 -31.37
N PRO A 73 12.17 -11.80 -30.30
CA PRO A 73 12.12 -12.28 -28.92
C PRO A 73 10.72 -12.79 -28.58
N LEU A 74 10.60 -14.10 -28.32
CA LEU A 74 9.31 -14.77 -28.09
C LEU A 74 8.56 -14.24 -26.86
N CYS A 75 9.28 -13.94 -25.78
CA CYS A 75 8.69 -13.49 -24.53
C CYS A 75 8.65 -11.95 -24.36
N GLN A 76 9.00 -11.17 -25.37
CA GLN A 76 9.04 -9.71 -25.28
C GLN A 76 7.66 -9.11 -24.99
N ASP A 77 6.62 -9.58 -25.67
CA ASP A 77 5.25 -9.10 -25.46
C ASP A 77 4.72 -9.49 -24.07
N TYR A 78 5.07 -10.67 -23.59
CA TYR A 78 4.76 -11.13 -22.24
C TYR A 78 5.43 -10.24 -21.19
N ASN A 79 6.73 -9.99 -21.29
CA ASN A 79 7.48 -9.11 -20.39
C ASN A 79 6.93 -7.69 -20.41
N ARG A 80 6.62 -7.17 -21.59
CA ARG A 80 6.00 -5.86 -21.73
C ARG A 80 4.63 -5.79 -21.08
N SER A 81 3.85 -6.86 -21.14
CA SER A 81 2.54 -6.94 -20.49
C SER A 81 2.66 -7.00 -18.97
N ILE A 82 3.56 -7.82 -18.44
CA ILE A 82 3.84 -7.88 -16.98
C ILE A 82 4.33 -6.53 -16.47
N TYR A 83 5.29 -5.92 -17.17
CA TYR A 83 5.80 -4.61 -16.77
C TYR A 83 4.70 -3.55 -16.75
N ARG A 84 3.79 -3.54 -17.72
CA ARG A 84 2.62 -2.64 -17.72
C ARG A 84 1.69 -2.91 -16.53
N VAL A 85 1.41 -4.18 -16.23
CA VAL A 85 0.57 -4.56 -15.07
C VAL A 85 1.24 -4.12 -13.78
N LEU A 86 2.53 -4.38 -13.60
CA LEU A 86 3.29 -3.93 -12.42
C LEU A 86 3.31 -2.41 -12.29
N LEU A 87 3.52 -1.69 -13.38
CA LEU A 87 3.47 -0.22 -13.38
C LEU A 87 2.08 0.28 -12.98
N MET A 88 1.01 -0.25 -13.60
CA MET A 88 -0.35 0.15 -13.30
C MET A 88 -0.72 -0.15 -11.84
N THR A 89 -0.33 -1.32 -11.33
CA THR A 89 -0.57 -1.69 -9.93
C THR A 89 0.15 -0.73 -8.96
N ASN A 90 1.40 -0.38 -9.26
CA ASN A 90 2.14 0.58 -8.44
C ASN A 90 1.58 1.99 -8.51
N ILE A 91 1.11 2.42 -9.70
CA ILE A 91 0.43 3.71 -9.88
C ILE A 91 -0.86 3.74 -9.06
N ILE A 92 -1.70 2.70 -9.13
CA ILE A 92 -2.94 2.59 -8.34
C ILE A 92 -2.64 2.67 -6.85
N THR A 93 -1.62 1.92 -6.38
CA THR A 93 -1.20 1.98 -4.97
C THR A 93 -0.76 3.39 -4.58
N GLY A 94 0.02 4.06 -5.42
CA GLY A 94 0.43 5.44 -5.20
C GLY A 94 -0.76 6.41 -5.14
N ILE A 95 -1.75 6.26 -6.01
CA ILE A 95 -2.98 7.07 -6.02
C ILE A 95 -3.75 6.88 -4.71
N ILE A 96 -3.91 5.65 -4.22
CA ILE A 96 -4.58 5.37 -2.94
C ILE A 96 -3.89 6.11 -1.79
N VAL A 97 -2.57 6.10 -1.76
CA VAL A 97 -1.78 6.80 -0.72
C VAL A 97 -1.98 8.33 -0.81
N VAL A 98 -1.97 8.89 -2.02
CA VAL A 98 -2.22 10.32 -2.24
C VAL A 98 -3.64 10.69 -1.80
N ILE A 99 -4.65 9.90 -2.17
CA ILE A 99 -6.04 10.12 -1.75
C ILE A 99 -6.16 10.07 -0.23
N ASN A 100 -5.53 9.12 0.45
CA ASN A 100 -5.53 9.05 1.92
C ASN A 100 -4.95 10.32 2.55
N THR A 101 -3.89 10.88 1.96
CA THR A 101 -3.30 12.13 2.43
C THR A 101 -4.25 13.30 2.21
N LEU A 102 -4.88 13.40 1.05
CA LEU A 102 -5.86 14.45 0.74
C LEU A 102 -7.10 14.36 1.65
N ILE A 103 -7.64 13.17 1.89
CA ILE A 103 -8.77 12.96 2.82
C ILE A 103 -8.39 13.49 4.20
N ARG A 104 -7.19 13.21 4.68
CA ARG A 104 -6.70 13.72 5.96
C ARG A 104 -6.72 15.25 6.00
N GLU A 105 -6.08 15.90 5.05
CA GLU A 105 -5.97 17.38 5.03
C GLU A 105 -7.34 18.05 4.89
N ILE A 106 -8.20 17.53 4.01
CA ILE A 106 -9.57 18.03 3.84
C ILE A 106 -10.39 17.86 5.12
N THR A 107 -10.30 16.71 5.77
CA THR A 107 -11.03 16.44 7.03
C THR A 107 -10.58 17.38 8.14
N ILE A 108 -9.27 17.60 8.28
CA ILE A 108 -8.72 18.55 9.27
C ILE A 108 -9.24 19.96 8.99
N ALA A 109 -9.17 20.41 7.72
CA ALA A 109 -9.63 21.74 7.34
C ALA A 109 -11.13 21.94 7.61
N LEU A 110 -11.97 20.94 7.27
CA LEU A 110 -13.41 21.00 7.50
C LEU A 110 -13.76 21.05 9.00
N ILE A 111 -13.13 20.20 9.82
CA ILE A 111 -13.40 20.14 11.26
C ILE A 111 -12.89 21.40 11.96
N THR A 112 -11.76 21.92 11.53
CA THR A 112 -11.23 23.20 12.01
C THR A 112 -12.13 24.38 11.64
N TRP A 113 -12.72 24.35 10.43
CA TRP A 113 -13.66 25.37 9.98
C TRP A 113 -14.99 25.35 10.73
N ILE A 114 -15.50 24.14 11.09
CA ILE A 114 -16.73 23.99 11.90
C ILE A 114 -16.54 24.62 13.29
N GLY A 115 -15.35 24.45 13.89
CA GLY A 115 -15.06 24.89 15.25
C GLY A 115 -15.71 24.00 16.31
N TYR A 116 -15.03 23.83 17.43
CA TYR A 116 -15.52 23.07 18.59
C TYR A 116 -15.15 23.82 19.87
N ASP A 117 -15.94 23.65 20.91
CA ASP A 117 -15.76 24.37 22.19
C ASP A 117 -14.45 23.99 22.90
N THR A 118 -14.00 22.75 22.73
CA THR A 118 -12.77 22.26 23.36
C THR A 118 -11.81 21.68 22.33
N HIS A 119 -10.52 21.91 22.55
CA HIS A 119 -9.46 21.33 21.69
C HIS A 119 -9.46 19.79 21.71
N SER A 120 -9.75 19.18 22.84
CA SER A 120 -9.84 17.73 23.00
C SER A 120 -10.98 17.12 22.19
N GLU A 121 -12.14 17.78 22.14
CA GLU A 121 -13.27 17.36 21.30
C GLU A 121 -12.91 17.49 19.81
N GLN A 122 -12.33 18.60 19.40
CA GLN A 122 -11.87 18.83 18.03
C GLN A 122 -10.91 17.72 17.58
N LEU A 123 -9.89 17.39 18.38
CA LEU A 123 -8.95 16.31 18.08
C LEU A 123 -9.65 14.95 17.94
N THR A 124 -10.63 14.67 18.80
CA THR A 124 -11.42 13.44 18.72
C THR A 124 -12.22 13.36 17.42
N LYS A 125 -12.86 14.46 16.99
CA LYS A 125 -13.60 14.50 15.73
C LYS A 125 -12.66 14.36 14.51
N ILE A 126 -11.50 15.01 14.54
CA ILE A 126 -10.47 14.85 13.50
C ILE A 126 -10.03 13.38 13.40
N THR A 127 -9.69 12.75 14.52
CA THR A 127 -9.30 11.34 14.56
C THR A 127 -10.34 10.44 13.91
N ASN A 128 -11.59 10.60 14.30
CA ASN A 128 -12.70 9.78 13.80
C ASN A 128 -12.95 10.03 12.31
N GLY A 129 -12.97 11.28 11.86
CA GLY A 129 -13.19 11.64 10.46
C GLY A 129 -12.08 11.14 9.55
N VAL A 130 -10.83 11.35 9.95
CA VAL A 130 -9.66 10.86 9.20
C VAL A 130 -9.65 9.33 9.14
N PHE A 131 -9.90 8.65 10.26
CA PHE A 131 -9.98 7.20 10.31
C PHE A 131 -11.06 6.65 9.37
N ILE A 132 -12.30 7.15 9.48
CA ILE A 132 -13.41 6.68 8.64
C ILE A 132 -13.09 6.90 7.16
N GLY A 133 -12.59 8.07 6.77
CA GLY A 133 -12.24 8.37 5.40
C GLY A 133 -11.12 7.47 4.87
N GLN A 134 -10.07 7.24 5.64
CA GLN A 134 -8.97 6.36 5.26
C GLN A 134 -9.41 4.90 5.18
N PHE A 135 -10.18 4.42 6.15
CA PHE A 135 -10.71 3.06 6.15
C PHE A 135 -11.63 2.80 4.96
N PHE A 136 -12.54 3.75 4.67
CA PHE A 136 -13.40 3.66 3.50
C PHE A 136 -12.57 3.57 2.21
N ASN A 137 -11.59 4.44 2.03
CA ASN A 137 -10.74 4.45 0.84
C ASN A 137 -9.86 3.20 0.72
N THR A 138 -9.29 2.72 1.83
CA THR A 138 -8.31 1.62 1.80
C THR A 138 -8.97 0.25 1.74
N ALA A 139 -10.10 0.08 2.44
CA ALA A 139 -10.78 -1.20 2.56
C ALA A 139 -12.05 -1.27 1.69
N ILE A 140 -13.03 -0.42 1.98
CA ILE A 140 -14.37 -0.54 1.40
C ILE A 140 -14.36 -0.19 -0.09
N LEU A 141 -13.68 0.88 -0.48
CA LEU A 141 -13.63 1.31 -1.89
C LEU A 141 -12.98 0.25 -2.79
N LEU A 142 -11.90 -0.38 -2.33
CA LEU A 142 -11.25 -1.47 -3.05
C LEU A 142 -12.21 -2.64 -3.26
N LEU A 143 -12.95 -3.02 -2.23
CA LEU A 143 -13.94 -4.09 -2.32
C LEU A 143 -15.04 -3.73 -3.34
N LEU A 144 -15.58 -2.52 -3.27
CA LEU A 144 -16.66 -2.07 -4.15
C LEU A 144 -16.23 -1.94 -5.61
N VAL A 145 -15.03 -1.44 -5.88
CA VAL A 145 -14.52 -1.25 -7.26
C VAL A 145 -14.33 -2.57 -7.98
N TYR A 146 -13.93 -3.62 -7.25
CA TYR A 146 -13.70 -4.94 -7.84
C TYR A 146 -14.90 -5.89 -7.73
N ALA A 147 -15.95 -5.51 -6.98
CA ALA A 147 -17.17 -6.30 -6.88
C ALA A 147 -18.04 -6.18 -8.12
N ASN A 148 -18.68 -7.30 -8.48
CA ASN A 148 -19.69 -7.34 -9.53
C ASN A 148 -21.05 -7.66 -8.88
N PHE A 149 -21.98 -6.72 -8.97
CA PHE A 149 -23.37 -6.92 -8.57
C PHE A 149 -24.22 -7.05 -9.84
N GLU A 150 -24.74 -8.22 -10.10
CA GLU A 150 -25.43 -8.63 -11.35
C GLU A 150 -26.49 -7.65 -11.87
N ASP A 151 -27.14 -6.88 -10.98
CA ASP A 151 -28.24 -5.96 -11.35
C ASP A 151 -27.84 -4.48 -11.43
N ASN A 152 -26.57 -4.11 -11.19
CA ASN A 152 -26.17 -2.71 -11.08
C ASN A 152 -25.12 -2.32 -12.12
N SER A 153 -25.46 -1.36 -12.99
CA SER A 153 -24.52 -0.77 -13.97
C SER A 153 -23.33 -0.03 -13.35
N PHE A 154 -23.39 0.30 -12.07
CA PHE A 154 -22.34 1.06 -11.37
C PHE A 154 -21.18 0.20 -10.86
N PHE A 155 -21.47 -1.03 -10.42
CA PHE A 155 -20.49 -1.96 -9.87
C PHE A 155 -20.32 -3.15 -10.81
N ASN A 156 -19.58 -2.93 -11.88
CA ASN A 156 -19.31 -3.94 -12.91
C ASN A 156 -17.87 -4.41 -12.82
N GLY A 157 -17.44 -4.77 -11.62
CA GLY A 157 -16.11 -5.31 -11.35
C GLY A 157 -15.93 -6.73 -11.90
N PRO A 158 -14.70 -7.26 -11.92
CA PRO A 158 -14.41 -8.58 -12.48
C PRO A 158 -14.77 -9.74 -11.55
N PHE A 159 -15.11 -9.49 -10.27
CA PHE A 159 -15.30 -10.54 -9.26
C PHE A 159 -16.69 -10.47 -8.65
N TYR A 160 -17.42 -11.60 -8.71
CA TYR A 160 -18.70 -11.79 -8.02
C TYR A 160 -18.49 -12.15 -6.54
N ASP A 161 -17.32 -12.74 -6.23
CA ASP A 161 -17.03 -13.28 -4.92
C ASP A 161 -15.54 -13.39 -4.64
N TYR A 162 -15.16 -13.79 -3.40
CA TYR A 162 -13.80 -14.05 -2.94
C TYR A 162 -13.26 -15.34 -3.57
N SER A 163 -12.83 -15.27 -4.82
CA SER A 163 -12.20 -16.37 -5.56
C SER A 163 -10.68 -16.32 -5.46
N ASP A 164 -9.98 -17.42 -5.83
CA ASP A 164 -8.51 -17.45 -5.88
C ASP A 164 -7.92 -16.30 -6.70
N LYS A 165 -8.60 -15.94 -7.81
CA LYS A 165 -8.22 -14.80 -8.66
C LYS A 165 -8.39 -13.46 -7.93
N TRP A 166 -9.43 -13.34 -7.08
CA TRP A 166 -9.63 -12.16 -6.24
C TRP A 166 -8.47 -11.99 -5.26
N TYR A 167 -8.05 -13.08 -4.59
CA TYR A 167 -6.91 -13.04 -3.67
C TYR A 167 -5.60 -12.66 -4.37
N ALA A 168 -5.38 -13.18 -5.58
CA ALA A 168 -4.19 -12.86 -6.35
C ALA A 168 -4.13 -11.38 -6.78
N VAL A 169 -5.26 -10.77 -7.16
CA VAL A 169 -5.32 -9.40 -7.67
C VAL A 169 -5.60 -8.41 -6.55
N VAL A 170 -6.75 -8.51 -5.90
CA VAL A 170 -7.20 -7.54 -4.89
C VAL A 170 -6.50 -7.77 -3.55
N GLY A 171 -6.39 -9.03 -3.13
CA GLY A 171 -5.68 -9.40 -1.90
C GLY A 171 -4.22 -8.93 -1.91
N SER A 172 -3.50 -9.16 -3.01
CA SER A 172 -2.13 -8.68 -3.17
C SER A 172 -2.03 -7.15 -3.11
N GLN A 173 -3.01 -6.44 -3.65
CA GLN A 173 -3.08 -4.98 -3.60
C GLN A 173 -3.30 -4.46 -2.18
N ILE A 174 -4.19 -5.10 -1.41
CA ILE A 174 -4.42 -4.77 0.01
C ILE A 174 -3.13 -4.95 0.82
N VAL A 175 -2.45 -6.09 0.65
CA VAL A 175 -1.18 -6.37 1.36
C VAL A 175 -0.12 -5.33 1.01
N LYS A 176 0.07 -5.00 -0.27
CA LYS A 176 1.01 -3.97 -0.72
C LYS A 176 0.69 -2.61 -0.10
N THR A 177 -0.58 -2.21 -0.14
CA THR A 177 -1.03 -0.94 0.44
C THR A 177 -0.76 -0.89 1.95
N MET A 178 -1.00 -1.99 2.67
CA MET A 178 -0.74 -2.08 4.11
C MET A 178 0.76 -2.01 4.44
N ILE A 179 1.62 -2.64 3.64
CA ILE A 179 3.08 -2.52 3.80
C ILE A 179 3.54 -1.07 3.59
N ILE A 180 3.04 -0.41 2.54
CA ILE A 180 3.37 0.99 2.28
C ILE A 180 2.87 1.89 3.41
N ASN A 181 1.63 1.70 3.87
CA ASN A 181 1.05 2.44 4.99
C ASN A 181 1.78 2.20 6.32
N SER A 182 2.50 1.10 6.45
CA SER A 182 3.34 0.82 7.63
C SER A 182 4.65 1.62 7.64
N ILE A 183 5.21 1.87 6.46
CA ILE A 183 6.53 2.51 6.30
C ILE A 183 6.41 4.00 6.02
N LEU A 184 5.42 4.41 5.24
CA LEU A 184 5.28 5.78 4.76
C LEU A 184 5.11 6.82 5.88
N PRO A 185 4.25 6.63 6.92
CA PRO A 185 4.07 7.63 7.98
C PRO A 185 5.37 7.96 8.71
N PRO A 186 6.16 7.01 9.21
CA PRO A 186 7.46 7.30 9.82
C PRO A 186 8.43 8.02 8.88
N CYS A 187 8.41 7.67 7.59
CA CYS A 187 9.26 8.35 6.59
C CYS A 187 8.84 9.82 6.40
N VAL A 188 7.54 10.08 6.30
CA VAL A 188 7.02 11.46 6.16
C VAL A 188 7.33 12.30 7.41
N GLU A 189 7.23 11.71 8.59
CA GLU A 189 7.57 12.36 9.85
C GLU A 189 9.07 12.65 10.01
N ALA A 190 9.92 11.85 9.38
CA ALA A 190 11.35 12.10 9.36
C ALA A 190 11.73 13.35 8.54
N VAL A 191 10.89 13.77 7.56
CA VAL A 191 11.17 14.92 6.70
C VAL A 191 11.33 16.23 7.48
N PRO A 192 10.38 16.68 8.32
CA PRO A 192 10.56 17.91 9.11
C PRO A 192 11.73 17.83 10.08
N ILE A 193 12.07 16.64 10.57
CA ILE A 193 13.23 16.42 11.45
C ILE A 193 14.53 16.68 10.67
N ILE A 194 14.66 16.10 9.48
CA ILE A 194 15.82 16.24 8.61
C ILE A 194 15.94 17.71 8.16
N MET A 195 14.83 18.32 7.75
CA MET A 195 14.78 19.73 7.35
C MET A 195 15.18 20.65 8.52
N GLY A 196 14.64 20.42 9.71
CA GLY A 196 15.00 21.17 10.91
C GLY A 196 16.49 21.05 11.27
N TRP A 197 17.06 19.84 11.13
CA TRP A 197 18.49 19.64 11.28
C TRP A 197 19.30 20.44 10.24
N PHE A 198 18.88 20.42 8.98
CA PHE A 198 19.54 21.14 7.90
C PHE A 198 19.49 22.67 8.11
N PHE A 199 18.31 23.24 8.43
CA PHE A 199 18.14 24.66 8.69
C PHE A 199 18.94 25.12 9.93
N ARG A 200 18.96 24.32 11.00
CA ARG A 200 19.82 24.60 12.17
C ARG A 200 21.29 24.62 11.80
N ARG A 201 21.73 23.71 10.93
CA ARG A 201 23.10 23.71 10.42
C ARG A 201 23.42 24.93 9.56
N MET A 202 22.49 25.36 8.74
CA MET A 202 22.62 26.58 7.94
C MET A 202 22.69 27.84 8.83
N ASP A 203 21.84 27.92 9.85
CA ASP A 203 21.84 29.02 10.81
C ASP A 203 23.18 29.13 11.55
N GLN A 204 23.73 28.01 11.93
CA GLN A 204 25.04 27.91 12.60
C GLN A 204 26.26 28.01 11.65
N SER A 205 26.08 28.44 10.42
CA SER A 205 27.15 28.62 9.41
C SER A 205 28.08 27.39 9.26
N TRP A 206 27.53 26.16 9.49
CA TRP A 206 28.27 24.90 9.45
C TRP A 206 29.46 24.82 10.43
N ALA A 207 29.43 25.61 11.52
CA ALA A 207 30.49 25.61 12.53
C ALA A 207 30.75 24.19 13.06
N LYS A 208 32.05 23.82 13.17
CA LYS A 208 32.45 22.47 13.60
C LYS A 208 32.48 22.37 15.13
N ASP A 209 32.91 23.39 15.82
CA ASP A 209 33.06 23.39 17.28
C ASP A 209 31.73 23.64 18.00
N LYS A 210 31.50 22.92 19.11
CA LYS A 210 30.28 23.06 19.92
C LYS A 210 30.11 24.48 20.49
N VAL A 211 31.18 25.13 20.87
CA VAL A 211 31.16 26.48 21.43
C VAL A 211 30.86 27.50 20.35
N GLU A 212 31.48 27.38 19.17
CA GLU A 212 31.25 28.23 18.04
C GLU A 212 29.79 28.12 17.54
N ARG A 213 29.21 26.93 17.55
CA ARG A 213 27.78 26.69 17.23
C ARG A 213 26.81 27.42 18.14
N LEU A 214 27.17 27.59 19.42
CA LEU A 214 26.32 28.24 20.41
C LEU A 214 26.18 29.76 20.15
N TYR A 215 27.21 30.39 19.58
CA TYR A 215 27.29 31.84 19.38
C TYR A 215 27.15 32.30 17.92
N SER A 216 27.13 31.38 16.96
CA SER A 216 27.14 31.72 15.51
C SER A 216 25.78 31.72 14.84
N THR A 217 24.69 31.91 15.59
CA THR A 217 23.34 32.01 14.99
C THR A 217 23.19 33.29 14.15
N LYS A 218 22.58 33.15 12.98
CA LYS A 218 22.20 34.24 12.08
C LYS A 218 20.84 34.82 12.40
N THR A 219 20.05 34.11 13.19
CA THR A 219 18.67 34.47 13.52
C THR A 219 18.67 35.63 14.52
N THR A 220 18.07 36.75 14.14
CA THR A 220 18.06 37.99 14.95
C THR A 220 16.82 38.13 15.83
N GLN A 221 15.75 37.35 15.55
CA GLN A 221 14.47 37.46 16.26
C GLN A 221 14.24 36.22 17.13
N ILE A 222 13.84 36.44 18.37
CA ILE A 222 13.67 35.37 19.38
C ILE A 222 12.64 34.35 18.95
N TYR A 223 11.52 34.75 18.35
CA TYR A 223 10.48 33.82 17.93
C TYR A 223 10.96 32.89 16.79
N GLN A 224 11.73 33.42 15.84
CA GLN A 224 12.33 32.60 14.76
C GLN A 224 13.36 31.62 15.30
N TYR A 225 14.11 32.03 16.31
CA TYR A 225 15.05 31.15 16.99
C TYR A 225 14.33 30.00 17.71
N ILE A 226 13.25 30.31 18.45
CA ILE A 226 12.44 29.32 19.14
C ILE A 226 11.85 28.33 18.12
N ASP A 227 11.24 28.83 17.04
CA ASP A 227 10.62 28.02 16.01
C ASP A 227 11.66 27.07 15.34
N LEU A 228 12.85 27.58 15.04
CA LEU A 228 13.92 26.80 14.43
C LEU A 228 14.49 25.68 15.35
N TYR A 229 14.53 25.94 16.66
CA TYR A 229 15.20 25.03 17.61
C TYR A 229 14.24 24.16 18.44
N SER A 230 12.95 24.47 18.49
CA SER A 230 11.97 23.73 19.29
C SER A 230 11.58 22.36 18.71
N GLY A 231 11.80 22.10 17.43
CA GLY A 231 11.37 20.86 16.78
C GLY A 231 9.90 20.89 16.32
N PRO A 232 9.43 19.86 15.59
CA PRO A 232 8.07 19.79 15.08
C PRO A 232 7.05 19.51 16.19
N GLU A 233 5.79 19.93 15.95
CA GLU A 233 4.67 19.65 16.84
C GLU A 233 4.27 18.17 16.82
N TYR A 234 3.84 17.66 17.95
CA TYR A 234 3.34 16.28 18.06
C TYR A 234 1.87 16.18 17.69
N ILE A 235 1.59 15.56 16.54
CA ILE A 235 0.24 15.43 15.97
C ILE A 235 -0.42 14.12 16.42
N ILE A 236 -0.98 14.09 17.62
CA ILE A 236 -1.52 12.89 18.26
C ILE A 236 -2.71 12.26 17.50
N HIS A 237 -3.62 13.07 16.96
CA HIS A 237 -4.81 12.60 16.27
C HIS A 237 -4.47 11.78 15.02
N PHE A 238 -3.38 12.10 14.36
CA PHE A 238 -2.91 11.37 13.20
C PHE A 238 -2.42 9.96 13.57
N LYS A 239 -1.73 9.84 14.69
CA LYS A 239 -1.24 8.54 15.20
C LYS A 239 -2.37 7.57 15.51
N TYR A 240 -3.40 8.05 16.22
CA TYR A 240 -4.57 7.24 16.52
C TYR A 240 -5.32 6.82 15.26
N SER A 241 -5.47 7.71 14.26
CA SER A 241 -6.14 7.38 13.01
C SER A 241 -5.41 6.26 12.23
N ILE A 242 -4.08 6.30 12.18
CA ILE A 242 -3.27 5.25 11.53
C ILE A 242 -3.42 3.90 12.25
N ILE A 243 -3.36 3.90 13.58
CA ILE A 243 -3.52 2.70 14.40
C ILE A 243 -4.90 2.08 14.16
N LEU A 244 -5.97 2.89 14.22
CA LEU A 244 -7.31 2.44 13.93
C LEU A 244 -7.43 1.86 12.52
N ASN A 245 -6.96 2.59 11.50
CA ASN A 245 -7.02 2.13 10.12
C ASN A 245 -6.28 0.80 9.93
N THR A 246 -5.07 0.68 10.45
CA THR A 246 -4.28 -0.57 10.38
C THR A 246 -5.01 -1.74 11.05
N THR A 247 -5.58 -1.52 12.24
CA THR A 247 -6.31 -2.56 12.96
C THR A 247 -7.57 -2.98 12.20
N PHE A 248 -8.39 -2.03 11.77
CA PHE A 248 -9.66 -2.32 11.11
C PHE A 248 -9.48 -3.01 9.76
N VAL A 249 -8.50 -2.60 8.93
CA VAL A 249 -8.19 -3.27 7.66
C VAL A 249 -7.67 -4.70 7.92
N THR A 250 -6.79 -4.87 8.90
CA THR A 250 -6.27 -6.19 9.27
C THR A 250 -7.38 -7.10 9.78
N MET A 251 -8.28 -6.60 10.64
CA MET A 251 -9.42 -7.40 11.12
C MET A 251 -10.41 -7.70 10.00
N MET A 252 -10.69 -6.75 9.10
CA MET A 252 -11.63 -6.97 8.02
C MET A 252 -11.20 -8.08 7.06
N TYR A 253 -9.92 -8.15 6.71
CA TYR A 253 -9.42 -9.09 5.71
C TYR A 253 -8.57 -10.22 6.27
N GLY A 254 -8.22 -10.18 7.57
CA GLY A 254 -7.23 -11.07 8.18
C GLY A 254 -7.60 -12.55 8.12
N LEU A 255 -8.89 -12.91 8.10
CA LEU A 255 -9.31 -14.30 8.02
C LEU A 255 -9.02 -14.93 6.65
N GLY A 256 -9.29 -14.17 5.56
CA GLY A 256 -8.97 -14.62 4.21
C GLY A 256 -7.52 -14.32 3.78
N LEU A 257 -6.87 -13.35 4.42
CA LEU A 257 -5.48 -12.94 4.14
C LEU A 257 -4.64 -12.97 5.43
N PRO A 258 -4.25 -14.13 5.94
CA PRO A 258 -3.51 -14.25 7.21
C PRO A 258 -2.19 -13.49 7.23
N ILE A 259 -1.61 -13.20 6.06
CA ILE A 259 -0.38 -12.41 5.91
C ILE A 259 -0.53 -10.97 6.47
N LEU A 260 -1.75 -10.46 6.63
CA LEU A 260 -1.99 -9.14 7.19
C LEU A 260 -1.64 -9.04 8.68
N PHE A 261 -1.75 -10.14 9.45
CA PHE A 261 -1.36 -10.14 10.86
C PHE A 261 0.13 -9.89 11.07
N PRO A 262 1.07 -10.62 10.44
CA PRO A 262 2.48 -10.27 10.55
C PRO A 262 2.81 -8.88 9.97
N VAL A 263 2.13 -8.42 8.91
CA VAL A 263 2.30 -7.06 8.40
C VAL A 263 1.86 -6.02 9.42
N ALA A 264 0.72 -6.21 10.09
CA ALA A 264 0.26 -5.33 11.15
C ALA A 264 1.19 -5.35 12.38
N ALA A 265 1.67 -6.51 12.78
CA ALA A 265 2.64 -6.62 13.86
C ALA A 265 3.93 -5.85 13.56
N PHE A 266 4.43 -5.94 12.32
CA PHE A 266 5.57 -5.16 11.84
C PHE A 266 5.28 -3.66 11.84
N ALA A 267 4.08 -3.23 11.39
CA ALA A 267 3.65 -1.85 11.42
C ALA A 267 3.67 -1.28 12.85
N TYR A 268 3.06 -1.99 13.82
CA TYR A 268 3.04 -1.55 15.22
C TYR A 268 4.43 -1.50 15.84
N PHE A 269 5.30 -2.44 15.50
CA PHE A 269 6.69 -2.39 15.95
C PHE A 269 7.42 -1.15 15.44
N ILE A 270 7.25 -0.80 14.16
CA ILE A 270 7.82 0.42 13.59
C ILE A 270 7.23 1.65 14.27
N PHE A 271 5.91 1.75 14.39
CA PHE A 271 5.24 2.90 15.01
C PHE A 271 5.70 3.09 16.46
N TRP A 272 5.70 2.00 17.24
CA TRP A 272 6.16 2.07 18.62
C TRP A 272 7.63 2.51 18.75
N SER A 273 8.50 1.97 17.90
CA SER A 273 9.93 2.28 17.95
C SER A 273 10.21 3.74 17.53
N THR A 274 9.58 4.18 16.45
CA THR A 274 9.74 5.55 15.92
C THR A 274 9.15 6.58 16.87
N GLU A 275 7.92 6.34 17.38
CA GLU A 275 7.26 7.21 18.34
C GLU A 275 8.09 7.39 19.62
N ARG A 276 8.57 6.30 20.19
CA ARG A 276 9.37 6.35 21.40
C ARG A 276 10.64 7.18 21.21
N TYR A 277 11.31 7.03 20.06
CA TYR A 277 12.49 7.81 19.75
C TYR A 277 12.16 9.29 19.51
N GLN A 278 11.17 9.57 18.70
CA GLN A 278 10.77 10.92 18.32
C GLN A 278 10.24 11.73 19.51
N MET A 279 9.44 11.10 20.38
CA MET A 279 8.92 11.70 21.61
C MET A 279 10.04 12.11 22.57
N ALA A 280 11.09 11.29 22.68
CA ALA A 280 12.19 11.55 23.60
C ALA A 280 13.17 12.63 23.10
N TYR A 281 13.36 12.73 21.76
CA TYR A 281 14.48 13.51 21.23
C TYR A 281 14.12 14.57 20.19
N THR A 282 12.88 14.56 19.66
CA THR A 282 12.59 15.32 18.45
C THR A 282 11.42 16.26 18.56
N TYR A 283 10.29 15.79 19.11
CA TYR A 283 9.07 16.59 19.21
C TYR A 283 9.13 17.64 20.31
N GLN A 284 8.38 18.73 20.11
CA GLN A 284 8.04 19.64 21.18
C GLN A 284 7.20 18.90 22.23
N MET A 285 7.27 19.38 23.47
CA MET A 285 6.43 18.83 24.54
C MET A 285 4.96 19.04 24.19
N PRO A 286 4.17 17.95 24.04
CA PRO A 286 2.76 18.08 23.69
C PRO A 286 1.99 18.80 24.79
N PRO A 287 0.90 19.53 24.47
CA PRO A 287 0.02 20.10 25.46
C PRO A 287 -0.62 19.00 26.30
N ALA A 288 -0.96 19.32 27.53
CA ALA A 288 -1.72 18.40 28.39
C ALA A 288 -3.12 18.17 27.77
N LEU A 289 -3.37 16.94 27.34
CA LEU A 289 -4.66 16.53 26.76
C LEU A 289 -5.42 15.64 27.74
N ASP A 290 -6.75 15.67 27.65
CA ASP A 290 -7.64 14.79 28.38
C ASP A 290 -7.53 13.35 27.86
N ASP A 291 -8.05 12.40 28.63
CA ASP A 291 -8.15 10.99 28.23
C ASP A 291 -9.32 10.69 27.28
N THR A 292 -10.11 11.69 26.90
CA THR A 292 -11.29 11.56 26.02
C THR A 292 -10.94 10.96 24.66
N LEU A 293 -9.84 11.40 24.04
CA LEU A 293 -9.38 10.87 22.75
C LEU A 293 -9.03 9.38 22.86
N THR A 294 -8.29 9.00 23.90
CA THR A 294 -7.90 7.60 24.13
C THR A 294 -9.10 6.72 24.40
N LYS A 295 -10.04 7.15 25.26
CA LYS A 295 -11.29 6.43 25.54
C LYS A 295 -12.14 6.25 24.29
N ASN A 296 -12.27 7.29 23.46
CA ASN A 296 -13.01 7.21 22.21
C ASN A 296 -12.37 6.20 21.26
N THR A 297 -11.04 6.23 21.11
CA THR A 297 -10.30 5.30 20.26
C THR A 297 -10.45 3.86 20.71
N LEU A 298 -10.36 3.59 22.01
CA LEU A 298 -10.57 2.25 22.57
C LEU A 298 -12.01 1.77 22.35
N ASN A 299 -13.00 2.66 22.51
CA ASN A 299 -14.38 2.34 22.22
C ASN A 299 -14.60 1.99 20.74
N MET A 300 -14.00 2.75 19.82
CA MET A 300 -14.04 2.42 18.39
C MET A 300 -13.36 1.07 18.10
N LEU A 301 -12.22 0.81 18.72
CA LEU A 301 -11.48 -0.44 18.52
C LEU A 301 -12.31 -1.67 18.90
N SER A 302 -13.22 -1.55 19.85
CA SER A 302 -14.12 -2.65 20.26
C SER A 302 -15.06 -3.14 19.16
N TYR A 303 -15.26 -2.36 18.08
CA TYR A 303 -16.07 -2.77 16.93
C TYR A 303 -15.25 -3.58 15.90
N SER A 304 -13.94 -3.59 15.97
CA SER A 304 -13.10 -4.27 14.99
C SER A 304 -13.29 -5.81 14.94
N PRO A 305 -13.55 -6.53 16.07
CA PRO A 305 -13.85 -7.96 16.03
C PRO A 305 -15.16 -8.31 15.31
N ILE A 306 -16.13 -7.38 15.33
CA ILE A 306 -17.40 -7.58 14.61
C ILE A 306 -17.15 -7.64 13.11
N LEU A 307 -16.32 -6.72 12.58
CA LEU A 307 -15.93 -6.75 11.17
C LEU A 307 -15.14 -8.01 10.81
N PHE A 308 -14.27 -8.47 11.71
CA PHE A 308 -13.52 -9.71 11.53
C PHE A 308 -14.45 -10.92 11.37
N LEU A 309 -15.44 -11.05 12.23
CA LEU A 309 -16.40 -12.16 12.16
C LEU A 309 -17.30 -12.02 10.92
N PHE A 310 -17.86 -10.84 10.66
CA PHE A 310 -18.79 -10.63 9.54
C PHE A 310 -18.12 -10.88 8.19
N ASN A 311 -17.05 -10.19 7.90
CA ASN A 311 -16.36 -10.33 6.62
C ASN A 311 -15.62 -11.67 6.52
N GLY A 312 -15.07 -12.15 7.64
CA GLY A 312 -14.38 -13.44 7.70
C GLY A 312 -15.30 -14.62 7.42
N LEU A 313 -16.51 -14.62 7.96
CA LEU A 313 -17.50 -15.66 7.64
C LEU A 313 -17.84 -15.63 6.15
N TRP A 314 -18.02 -14.45 5.57
CA TRP A 314 -18.26 -14.34 4.13
C TRP A 314 -17.08 -14.88 3.32
N MET A 315 -15.84 -14.51 3.65
CA MET A 315 -14.65 -14.98 2.94
C MET A 315 -14.45 -16.49 3.00
N ILE A 316 -14.88 -17.16 4.09
CA ILE A 316 -14.74 -18.60 4.25
C ILE A 316 -15.95 -19.38 3.67
N SER A 317 -17.15 -18.78 3.66
CA SER A 317 -18.37 -19.48 3.22
C SER A 317 -18.39 -19.78 1.72
N ASN A 318 -17.46 -19.23 0.95
CA ASN A 318 -17.41 -19.31 -0.50
C ASN A 318 -16.39 -20.35 -1.01
N HIS A 319 -16.36 -21.50 -0.37
CA HIS A 319 -15.61 -22.67 -0.84
C HIS A 319 -16.53 -23.75 -1.37
#